data_b8de0a6e2915090ff0daadfa23a6cf94
#
_entry.id   b8de0a6e2915090ff0daadfa23a6cf94
#
_cell.length_a   1.000
_cell.length_b   1.000
_cell.length_c   1.000
_cell.angle_alpha   90.00
_cell.angle_beta   90.00
_cell.angle_gamma   90.00
#
_symmetry.space_group_name_H-M   'P 1'
#
loop_
_entity.id
_entity.type
_entity.pdbx_description
1 polymer ?
#
loop_
_entity_poly.entity_id
_entity_poly.type
_entity_poly.pdbx_seq_one_letter_code
_entity_poly.pdbx_strand_id
1 'polypeptide(L)'
;VAANELVDKSGNYSIQSGTYDTVDNVIKYYQNIISKYPIKSIEDPFAEEDWDAWSKLTSILGNKIQIVGDDLFVTNEKRLIKGIGSKSANSILIKVNQIGTLTETLNVINLAQKNTFSTVISHRSGDSEDTFIADLAVITNSSQIKTGSLARSERVAKYNRLLRIEEELGKYAKMNTI
;
A
#
# COMPACT_ATOMS: atom_id res chain seq x y z
N VAL A 1 7.71 -5.41 0.50
CA VAL A 1 8.97 -5.96 1.08
C VAL A 1 8.68 -6.80 2.30
N ALA A 2 7.65 -6.42 3.08
CA ALA A 2 7.32 -7.05 4.37
C ALA A 2 8.52 -7.03 5.34
N ALA A 3 9.08 -5.85 5.54
CA ALA A 3 10.34 -5.69 6.26
C ALA A 3 10.28 -6.04 7.77
N ASN A 4 9.08 -6.22 8.33
CA ASN A 4 8.92 -6.79 9.69
C ASN A 4 9.59 -8.16 9.82
N GLU A 5 9.58 -8.99 8.76
CA GLU A 5 10.19 -10.32 8.74
C GLU A 5 11.71 -10.27 8.52
N LEU A 6 12.25 -9.10 8.20
CA LEU A 6 13.63 -8.91 7.78
C LEU A 6 14.48 -8.09 8.77
N VAL A 7 13.88 -7.62 9.85
CA VAL A 7 14.57 -6.81 10.87
C VAL A 7 15.08 -7.67 12.03
N ASP A 8 16.33 -7.44 12.46
CA ASP A 8 16.89 -8.08 13.64
C ASP A 8 16.59 -7.30 14.93
N LYS A 9 17.00 -7.84 16.07
CA LYS A 9 16.82 -7.22 17.39
C LYS A 9 17.61 -5.91 17.58
N SER A 10 18.57 -5.64 16.70
CA SER A 10 19.38 -4.42 16.72
C SER A 10 18.86 -3.35 15.77
N GLY A 11 17.75 -3.62 15.07
CA GLY A 11 17.16 -2.68 14.11
C GLY A 11 17.85 -2.66 12.73
N ASN A 12 18.65 -3.68 12.41
CA ASN A 12 19.23 -3.83 11.08
C ASN A 12 18.34 -4.71 10.19
N TYR A 13 18.40 -4.50 8.88
CA TYR A 13 17.51 -5.14 7.91
C TYR A 13 18.28 -6.07 6.96
N SER A 14 17.77 -7.27 6.74
CA SER A 14 18.30 -8.22 5.75
C SER A 14 17.48 -8.17 4.46
N ILE A 15 17.54 -7.04 3.73
CA ILE A 15 16.85 -6.86 2.45
C ILE A 15 17.58 -7.59 1.31
N GLN A 16 18.90 -7.67 1.40
CA GLN A 16 19.72 -8.49 0.49
C GLN A 16 20.11 -9.76 1.23
N SER A 17 19.93 -10.92 0.56
CA SER A 17 20.17 -12.21 1.21
C SER A 17 21.58 -12.30 1.83
N GLY A 18 21.62 -12.61 3.11
CA GLY A 18 22.82 -12.95 3.87
C GLY A 18 23.56 -11.81 4.54
N THR A 19 23.09 -10.56 4.42
CA THR A 19 23.69 -9.41 5.13
C THR A 19 22.63 -8.60 5.87
N TYR A 20 22.95 -8.16 7.08
CA TYR A 20 22.14 -7.18 7.82
C TYR A 20 22.74 -5.79 7.62
N ASP A 21 21.91 -4.87 7.20
CA ASP A 21 22.30 -3.50 6.87
C ASP A 21 21.58 -2.48 7.76
N THR A 22 22.25 -1.36 8.00
CA THR A 22 21.65 -0.22 8.68
C THR A 22 20.55 0.41 7.78
N VAL A 23 19.62 1.15 8.39
CA VAL A 23 18.59 1.93 7.67
C VAL A 23 19.19 2.74 6.51
N ASP A 24 20.33 3.39 6.73
CA ASP A 24 20.98 4.22 5.70
C ASP A 24 21.44 3.41 4.49
N ASN A 25 21.96 2.23 4.70
CA ASN A 25 22.39 1.36 3.60
C ASN A 25 21.17 0.79 2.85
N VAL A 26 20.11 0.45 3.55
CA VAL A 26 18.83 0.02 2.95
C VAL A 26 18.23 1.15 2.09
N ILE A 27 18.23 2.39 2.56
CA ILE A 27 17.78 3.54 1.76
C ILE A 27 18.64 3.70 0.50
N LYS A 28 19.96 3.61 0.61
CA LYS A 28 20.86 3.64 -0.58
C LYS A 28 20.56 2.50 -1.56
N TYR A 29 20.25 1.31 -1.04
CA TYR A 29 19.83 0.19 -1.87
C TYR A 29 18.55 0.52 -2.64
N TYR A 30 17.49 1.03 -1.97
CA TYR A 30 16.26 1.46 -2.65
C TYR A 30 16.52 2.55 -3.69
N GLN A 31 17.34 3.56 -3.38
CA GLN A 31 17.72 4.58 -4.36
C GLN A 31 18.38 3.98 -5.59
N ASN A 32 19.28 3.02 -5.41
CA ASN A 32 19.99 2.35 -6.50
C ASN A 32 19.03 1.52 -7.38
N ILE A 33 18.14 0.72 -6.81
CA ILE A 33 17.21 -0.08 -7.61
C ILE A 33 16.19 0.79 -8.36
N ILE A 34 15.70 1.87 -7.73
CA ILE A 34 14.78 2.82 -8.38
C ILE A 34 15.47 3.56 -9.54
N SER A 35 16.76 3.85 -9.43
CA SER A 35 17.51 4.46 -10.54
C SER A 35 17.73 3.54 -11.73
N LYS A 36 17.72 2.22 -11.50
CA LYS A 36 18.00 1.20 -12.53
C LYS A 36 16.74 0.61 -13.16
N TYR A 37 15.65 0.57 -12.41
CA TYR A 37 14.41 -0.08 -12.81
C TYR A 37 13.23 0.88 -12.71
N PRO A 38 12.17 0.74 -13.52
CA PRO A 38 11.00 1.60 -13.51
C PRO A 38 10.07 1.29 -12.33
N ILE A 39 10.61 1.28 -11.11
CA ILE A 39 9.85 1.05 -9.87
C ILE A 39 9.00 2.29 -9.58
N LYS A 40 7.70 2.10 -9.40
CA LYS A 40 6.72 3.14 -9.11
C LYS A 40 6.19 3.11 -7.67
N SER A 41 6.30 1.96 -7.01
CA SER A 41 5.75 1.77 -5.67
C SER A 41 6.59 0.78 -4.87
N ILE A 42 6.73 1.03 -3.57
CA ILE A 42 7.31 0.10 -2.60
C ILE A 42 6.34 -0.02 -1.41
N GLU A 43 5.99 -1.26 -1.06
CA GLU A 43 5.13 -1.58 0.08
C GLU A 43 5.98 -2.12 1.23
N ASP A 44 5.73 -1.62 2.45
CA ASP A 44 6.39 -1.97 3.71
C ASP A 44 7.92 -2.06 3.62
N PRO A 45 8.58 -0.95 3.26
CA PRO A 45 10.04 -0.91 3.13
C PRO A 45 10.80 -1.08 4.44
N PHE A 46 10.17 -0.77 5.59
CA PHE A 46 10.72 -0.88 6.94
C PHE A 46 9.71 -1.50 7.90
N ALA A 47 10.18 -1.88 9.10
CA ALA A 47 9.32 -2.44 10.14
C ALA A 47 8.25 -1.43 10.60
N GLU A 48 7.12 -1.94 11.08
CA GLU A 48 5.90 -1.18 11.40
C GLU A 48 6.05 -0.16 12.54
N GLU A 49 7.08 -0.31 13.38
CA GLU A 49 7.37 0.64 14.46
C GLU A 49 8.61 1.52 14.19
N ASP A 50 9.31 1.32 13.09
CA ASP A 50 10.49 2.12 12.73
C ASP A 50 10.09 3.41 11.98
N TRP A 51 9.28 4.25 12.64
CA TRP A 51 8.72 5.47 12.09
C TRP A 51 9.77 6.45 11.55
N ASP A 52 10.96 6.46 12.15
CA ASP A 52 12.07 7.34 11.74
C ASP A 52 12.66 6.88 10.39
N ALA A 53 12.85 5.56 10.20
CA ALA A 53 13.30 5.02 8.91
C ALA A 53 12.28 5.30 7.80
N TRP A 54 10.99 5.13 8.08
CA TRP A 54 9.92 5.47 7.15
C TRP A 54 9.94 6.96 6.76
N SER A 55 10.00 7.86 7.74
CA SER A 55 10.03 9.31 7.50
C SER A 55 11.26 9.70 6.68
N LYS A 56 12.41 9.11 6.99
CA LYS A 56 13.66 9.34 6.27
C LYS A 56 13.56 8.89 4.80
N LEU A 57 13.06 7.68 4.55
CA LEU A 57 12.86 7.19 3.19
C LEU A 57 11.89 8.08 2.41
N THR A 58 10.76 8.43 3.03
CA THR A 58 9.73 9.25 2.39
C THR A 58 10.24 10.65 2.05
N SER A 59 11.07 11.24 2.90
CA SER A 59 11.70 12.54 2.60
C SER A 59 12.61 12.50 1.35
N ILE A 60 13.22 11.35 1.08
CA ILE A 60 14.19 11.17 -0.01
C ILE A 60 13.50 10.71 -1.30
N LEU A 61 12.53 9.81 -1.20
CA LEU A 61 11.95 9.11 -2.36
C LEU A 61 10.47 9.39 -2.58
N GLY A 62 9.76 9.98 -1.62
CA GLY A 62 8.31 10.15 -1.67
C GLY A 62 7.82 11.03 -2.83
N ASN A 63 8.67 11.89 -3.39
CA ASN A 63 8.35 12.68 -4.60
C ASN A 63 8.57 11.91 -5.91
N LYS A 64 9.16 10.72 -5.85
CA LYS A 64 9.52 9.92 -7.04
C LYS A 64 8.69 8.66 -7.16
N ILE A 65 8.33 8.06 -6.04
CA ILE A 65 7.60 6.81 -5.97
C ILE A 65 6.54 6.85 -4.88
N GLN A 66 5.58 5.94 -4.99
CA GLN A 66 4.61 5.63 -3.96
C GLN A 66 5.28 4.79 -2.86
N ILE A 67 5.11 5.21 -1.60
CA ILE A 67 5.57 4.48 -0.42
C ILE A 67 4.33 4.09 0.37
N VAL A 68 4.00 2.79 0.32
CA VAL A 68 2.74 2.24 0.84
C VAL A 68 2.96 1.63 2.22
N GLY A 69 2.22 2.09 3.21
CA GLY A 69 2.15 1.44 4.52
C GLY A 69 1.01 0.42 4.56
N ASP A 70 1.35 -0.87 4.71
CA ASP A 70 0.44 -1.97 5.04
C ASP A 70 0.46 -2.19 6.55
N ASP A 71 1.47 -2.88 7.06
CA ASP A 71 1.64 -3.16 8.48
C ASP A 71 1.87 -1.89 9.31
N LEU A 72 2.49 -0.86 8.72
CA LEU A 72 2.64 0.45 9.34
C LEU A 72 1.30 1.03 9.81
N PHE A 73 0.26 0.90 9.01
CA PHE A 73 -1.04 1.55 9.26
C PHE A 73 -2.15 0.60 9.69
N VAL A 74 -2.12 -0.67 9.26
CA VAL A 74 -3.15 -1.70 9.52
C VAL A 74 -4.59 -1.20 9.35
N THR A 75 -4.82 -0.32 8.34
CA THR A 75 -6.12 0.33 8.08
C THR A 75 -6.66 1.09 9.32
N ASN A 76 -5.78 1.55 10.21
CA ASN A 76 -6.15 2.17 11.49
C ASN A 76 -6.00 3.69 11.42
N GLU A 77 -7.08 4.41 11.79
CA GLU A 77 -7.13 5.87 11.74
C GLU A 77 -6.05 6.54 12.60
N LYS A 78 -5.82 6.05 13.81
CA LYS A 78 -4.83 6.66 14.73
C LYS A 78 -3.40 6.49 14.20
N ARG A 79 -3.09 5.33 13.64
CA ARG A 79 -1.78 5.09 13.01
C ARG A 79 -1.59 5.96 11.75
N LEU A 80 -2.67 6.13 10.96
CA LEU A 80 -2.63 7.02 9.80
C LEU A 80 -2.41 8.48 10.20
N ILE A 81 -3.08 8.98 11.24
CA ILE A 81 -2.87 10.33 11.79
C ILE A 81 -1.40 10.52 12.19
N LYS A 82 -0.81 9.53 12.89
CA LYS A 82 0.61 9.55 13.25
C LYS A 82 1.50 9.63 12.01
N GLY A 83 1.24 8.79 10.99
CA GLY A 83 2.02 8.75 9.76
C GLY A 83 1.92 10.03 8.93
N ILE A 84 0.74 10.66 8.90
CA ILE A 84 0.55 11.97 8.27
C ILE A 84 1.40 13.02 9.00
N GLY A 85 1.31 13.07 10.32
CA GLY A 85 2.05 14.02 11.14
C GLY A 85 3.57 13.88 11.03
N SER A 86 4.08 12.66 10.98
CA SER A 86 5.51 12.33 10.83
C SER A 86 5.99 12.25 9.38
N LYS A 87 5.08 12.38 8.38
CA LYS A 87 5.38 12.24 6.94
C LYS A 87 6.07 10.90 6.63
N SER A 88 5.58 9.83 7.24
CA SER A 88 6.23 8.51 7.16
C SER A 88 5.94 7.75 5.87
N ALA A 89 4.90 8.11 5.13
CA ALA A 89 4.51 7.49 3.87
C ALA A 89 3.73 8.49 3.01
N ASN A 90 3.34 8.10 1.80
CA ASN A 90 2.44 8.86 0.93
C ASN A 90 1.27 8.02 0.40
N SER A 91 1.15 6.79 0.85
CA SER A 91 0.08 5.86 0.49
C SER A 91 -0.24 4.90 1.63
N ILE A 92 -1.46 4.41 1.66
CA ILE A 92 -1.94 3.41 2.62
C ILE A 92 -2.59 2.23 1.92
N LEU A 93 -2.29 1.02 2.39
CA LEU A 93 -3.01 -0.18 2.00
C LEU A 93 -4.29 -0.31 2.85
N ILE A 94 -5.41 -0.55 2.21
CA ILE A 94 -6.74 -0.66 2.84
C ILE A 94 -7.21 -2.10 2.81
N LYS A 95 -7.40 -2.68 3.96
CA LYS A 95 -7.94 -4.04 4.16
C LYS A 95 -9.19 -3.95 5.04
N VAL A 96 -10.37 -4.08 4.43
CA VAL A 96 -11.67 -3.86 5.10
C VAL A 96 -11.82 -4.72 6.36
N ASN A 97 -11.39 -5.98 6.32
CA ASN A 97 -11.50 -6.89 7.45
C ASN A 97 -10.42 -6.68 8.54
N GLN A 98 -9.45 -5.80 8.32
CA GLN A 98 -8.40 -5.49 9.29
C GLN A 98 -8.93 -4.51 10.34
N ILE A 99 -9.68 -3.50 9.91
CA ILE A 99 -10.41 -2.58 10.81
C ILE A 99 -11.77 -3.13 11.22
N GLY A 100 -12.46 -3.86 10.35
CA GLY A 100 -13.62 -4.69 10.68
C GLY A 100 -14.98 -4.13 10.26
N THR A 101 -15.13 -2.83 10.03
CA THR A 101 -16.40 -2.24 9.55
C THR A 101 -16.17 -1.38 8.30
N LEU A 102 -17.21 -1.31 7.46
CA LEU A 102 -17.17 -0.45 6.27
C LEU A 102 -17.09 1.04 6.66
N THR A 103 -17.78 1.45 7.71
CA THR A 103 -17.77 2.84 8.18
C THR A 103 -16.36 3.27 8.57
N GLU A 104 -15.67 2.49 9.38
CA GLU A 104 -14.28 2.80 9.77
C GLU A 104 -13.35 2.77 8.57
N THR A 105 -13.52 1.81 7.64
CA THR A 105 -12.77 1.75 6.38
C THR A 105 -12.93 3.04 5.58
N LEU A 106 -14.15 3.50 5.37
CA LEU A 106 -14.44 4.75 4.64
C LEU A 106 -13.86 5.97 5.35
N ASN A 107 -13.89 6.01 6.68
CA ASN A 107 -13.27 7.09 7.46
C ASN A 107 -11.76 7.15 7.21
N VAL A 108 -11.06 6.01 7.23
CA VAL A 108 -9.63 5.93 6.93
C VAL A 108 -9.32 6.35 5.50
N ILE A 109 -10.10 5.89 4.51
CA ILE A 109 -9.96 6.29 3.11
C ILE A 109 -10.13 7.80 2.96
N ASN A 110 -11.20 8.37 3.51
CA ASN A 110 -11.46 9.80 3.46
C ASN A 110 -10.36 10.62 4.13
N LEU A 111 -9.86 10.15 5.29
CA LEU A 111 -8.75 10.80 5.99
C LEU A 111 -7.47 10.80 5.14
N ALA A 112 -7.13 9.65 4.53
CA ALA A 112 -5.98 9.50 3.64
C ALA A 112 -6.07 10.48 2.47
N GLN A 113 -7.18 10.46 1.74
CA GLN A 113 -7.39 11.30 0.55
C GLN A 113 -7.38 12.80 0.87
N LYS A 114 -7.98 13.22 2.00
CA LYS A 114 -7.93 14.62 2.47
C LYS A 114 -6.51 15.10 2.77
N ASN A 115 -5.60 14.19 3.06
CA ASN A 115 -4.19 14.49 3.35
C ASN A 115 -3.25 14.09 2.20
N THR A 116 -3.77 13.98 0.98
CA THR A 116 -3.00 13.67 -0.26
C THR A 116 -2.31 12.31 -0.27
N PHE A 117 -2.70 11.40 0.62
CA PHE A 117 -2.30 9.99 0.54
C PHE A 117 -3.09 9.29 -0.55
N SER A 118 -2.41 8.52 -1.38
CA SER A 118 -3.09 7.56 -2.24
C SER A 118 -3.55 6.35 -1.44
N THR A 119 -4.59 5.67 -1.94
CA THR A 119 -5.16 4.49 -1.29
C THR A 119 -5.10 3.30 -2.22
N VAL A 120 -4.69 2.15 -1.69
CA VAL A 120 -4.64 0.88 -2.40
C VAL A 120 -5.60 -0.08 -1.73
N ILE A 121 -6.70 -0.43 -2.38
CA ILE A 121 -7.65 -1.41 -1.83
C ILE A 121 -7.07 -2.81 -2.00
N SER A 122 -7.06 -3.61 -0.94
CA SER A 122 -6.35 -4.89 -0.93
C SER A 122 -7.22 -6.06 -0.53
N HIS A 123 -6.97 -7.18 -1.19
CA HIS A 123 -7.41 -8.50 -0.78
C HIS A 123 -6.66 -9.01 0.46
N ARG A 124 -7.00 -10.22 0.90
CA ARG A 124 -6.24 -11.00 1.89
C ARG A 124 -5.79 -12.33 1.28
N SER A 125 -4.85 -13.03 1.95
CA SER A 125 -4.36 -14.35 1.51
C SER A 125 -5.48 -15.40 1.42
N GLY A 126 -6.40 -15.40 2.38
CA GLY A 126 -7.56 -16.29 2.45
C GLY A 126 -8.83 -15.67 1.87
N ASP A 127 -8.75 -14.97 0.74
CA ASP A 127 -9.89 -14.31 0.12
C ASP A 127 -10.89 -15.30 -0.50
N SER A 128 -12.13 -14.84 -0.74
CA SER A 128 -13.21 -15.58 -1.40
C SER A 128 -13.51 -14.98 -2.78
N GLU A 129 -14.49 -15.53 -3.50
CA GLU A 129 -14.96 -14.97 -4.79
C GLU A 129 -15.85 -13.72 -4.64
N ASP A 130 -16.06 -13.23 -3.43
CA ASP A 130 -16.73 -11.95 -3.20
C ASP A 130 -16.00 -10.80 -3.92
N THR A 131 -16.76 -9.91 -4.55
CA THR A 131 -16.21 -8.85 -5.40
C THR A 131 -16.26 -7.46 -4.78
N PHE A 132 -16.71 -7.34 -3.53
CA PHE A 132 -16.96 -6.06 -2.86
C PHE A 132 -15.78 -5.09 -2.95
N ILE A 133 -14.54 -5.59 -2.81
CA ILE A 133 -13.36 -4.72 -2.86
C ILE A 133 -13.12 -4.07 -4.23
N ALA A 134 -13.61 -4.66 -5.32
CA ALA A 134 -13.57 -4.04 -6.64
C ALA A 134 -14.54 -2.85 -6.73
N ASP A 135 -15.77 -3.02 -6.25
CA ASP A 135 -16.74 -1.94 -6.14
C ASP A 135 -16.23 -0.83 -5.21
N LEU A 136 -15.66 -1.20 -4.05
CA LEU A 136 -15.09 -0.24 -3.10
C LEU A 136 -13.99 0.60 -3.74
N ALA A 137 -13.07 -0.02 -4.49
CA ALA A 137 -11.98 0.69 -5.15
C ALA A 137 -12.50 1.76 -6.13
N VAL A 138 -13.54 1.44 -6.89
CA VAL A 138 -14.14 2.39 -7.85
C VAL A 138 -14.95 3.47 -7.13
N ILE A 139 -15.84 3.11 -6.22
CA ILE A 139 -16.71 4.05 -5.50
C ILE A 139 -15.90 5.09 -4.71
N THR A 140 -14.80 4.67 -4.09
CA THR A 140 -13.95 5.57 -3.31
C THR A 140 -12.92 6.32 -4.16
N ASN A 141 -12.91 6.09 -5.48
CA ASN A 141 -11.88 6.61 -6.36
C ASN A 141 -10.45 6.31 -5.85
N SER A 142 -10.27 5.10 -5.31
CA SER A 142 -8.96 4.65 -4.87
C SER A 142 -8.04 4.47 -6.07
N SER A 143 -6.78 4.86 -5.91
CA SER A 143 -5.84 4.87 -7.03
C SER A 143 -5.57 3.49 -7.60
N GLN A 144 -5.67 2.46 -6.76
CA GLN A 144 -5.23 1.11 -7.10
C GLN A 144 -6.04 0.05 -6.35
N ILE A 145 -6.01 -1.17 -6.91
CA ILE A 145 -6.44 -2.39 -6.23
C ILE A 145 -5.29 -3.41 -6.26
N LYS A 146 -4.99 -4.02 -5.12
CA LYS A 146 -4.06 -5.15 -4.97
C LYS A 146 -4.88 -6.40 -4.74
N THR A 147 -5.09 -7.23 -5.78
CA THR A 147 -6.03 -8.36 -5.69
C THR A 147 -5.51 -9.66 -6.29
N GLY A 148 -4.19 -9.82 -6.32
CA GLY A 148 -3.53 -11.05 -6.77
C GLY A 148 -3.31 -11.10 -8.28
N SER A 149 -2.92 -12.28 -8.75
CA SER A 149 -2.67 -12.54 -10.17
C SER A 149 -3.97 -12.86 -10.92
N LEU A 150 -3.90 -12.89 -12.25
CA LEU A 150 -4.98 -13.36 -13.15
C LEU A 150 -5.13 -14.89 -13.13
N ALA A 151 -4.99 -15.48 -11.96
CA ALA A 151 -5.14 -16.90 -11.69
C ALA A 151 -5.88 -17.11 -10.37
N ARG A 152 -6.58 -18.24 -10.21
CA ARG A 152 -7.45 -18.59 -9.09
C ARG A 152 -8.73 -17.75 -9.07
N SER A 153 -9.87 -18.42 -8.91
CA SER A 153 -11.19 -17.82 -9.09
C SER A 153 -11.47 -16.67 -8.12
N GLU A 154 -11.03 -16.79 -6.88
CA GLU A 154 -11.19 -15.73 -5.87
C GLU A 154 -10.42 -14.43 -6.20
N ARG A 155 -9.45 -14.49 -7.12
CA ARG A 155 -8.74 -13.29 -7.62
C ARG A 155 -9.39 -12.79 -8.92
N VAL A 156 -9.61 -13.70 -9.86
CA VAL A 156 -10.21 -13.40 -11.17
C VAL A 156 -11.61 -12.79 -11.03
N ALA A 157 -12.37 -13.18 -10.01
CA ALA A 157 -13.69 -12.60 -9.74
C ALA A 157 -13.65 -11.06 -9.61
N LYS A 158 -12.63 -10.49 -8.95
CA LYS A 158 -12.46 -9.03 -8.79
C LYS A 158 -12.14 -8.37 -10.13
N TYR A 159 -11.26 -8.95 -10.94
CA TYR A 159 -10.95 -8.43 -12.28
C TYR A 159 -12.18 -8.47 -13.18
N ASN A 160 -12.94 -9.57 -13.18
CA ASN A 160 -14.19 -9.67 -13.93
C ASN A 160 -15.23 -8.64 -13.44
N ARG A 161 -15.27 -8.34 -12.14
CA ARG A 161 -16.15 -7.28 -11.62
C ARG A 161 -15.72 -5.90 -12.13
N LEU A 162 -14.44 -5.60 -12.15
CA LEU A 162 -13.93 -4.32 -12.70
C LEU A 162 -14.28 -4.17 -14.17
N LEU A 163 -14.18 -5.24 -14.99
CA LEU A 163 -14.60 -5.20 -16.40
C LEU A 163 -16.10 -4.91 -16.53
N ARG A 164 -16.95 -5.49 -15.70
CA ARG A 164 -18.40 -5.17 -15.70
C ARG A 164 -18.68 -3.74 -15.29
N ILE A 165 -17.96 -3.21 -14.29
CA ILE A 165 -18.07 -1.80 -13.89
C ILE A 165 -17.64 -0.88 -15.04
N GLU A 166 -16.57 -1.23 -15.77
CA GLU A 166 -16.14 -0.49 -16.95
C GLU A 166 -17.22 -0.46 -18.04
N GLU A 167 -17.88 -1.59 -18.32
CA GLU A 167 -19.01 -1.66 -19.23
C GLU A 167 -20.20 -0.79 -18.77
N GLU A 168 -20.54 -0.83 -17.47
CA GLU A 168 -21.62 -0.01 -16.88
C GLU A 168 -21.31 1.49 -16.98
N LEU A 169 -20.08 1.90 -16.77
CA LEU A 169 -19.63 3.30 -16.84
C LEU A 169 -19.46 3.79 -18.30
N GLY A 170 -19.17 2.90 -19.24
CA GLY A 170 -18.96 3.21 -20.65
C GLY A 170 -17.93 4.32 -20.84
N LYS A 171 -18.32 5.40 -21.52
CA LYS A 171 -17.43 6.55 -21.83
C LYS A 171 -16.93 7.32 -20.59
N TYR A 172 -17.49 7.09 -19.44
CA TYR A 172 -17.07 7.73 -18.18
C TYR A 172 -16.00 6.91 -17.43
N ALA A 173 -15.76 5.66 -17.86
CA ALA A 173 -14.69 4.85 -17.28
C ALA A 173 -13.31 5.49 -17.55
N LYS A 174 -12.52 5.57 -16.51
CA LYS A 174 -11.14 6.09 -16.60
C LYS A 174 -10.22 5.22 -15.76
N MET A 175 -9.06 4.88 -16.33
CA MET A 175 -7.97 4.25 -15.58
C MET A 175 -7.14 5.35 -14.90
N ASN A 176 -6.90 5.19 -13.60
CA ASN A 176 -5.99 6.07 -12.89
C ASN A 176 -4.54 5.69 -13.20
N THR A 177 -3.63 6.65 -13.18
CA THR A 177 -2.17 6.44 -13.37
C THR A 177 -1.43 6.75 -12.08
N ILE A 178 -0.38 5.97 -11.81
CA ILE A 178 0.55 6.17 -10.68
C ILE A 178 1.73 7.01 -11.14
#